data_ca6f7942f174c2b3f53bb8ddf1335be9
#
_entry.id   ca6f7942f174c2b3f53bb8ddf1335be9
#
_cell.length_a   1.000
_cell.length_b   1.000
_cell.length_c   1.000
_cell.angle_alpha   90.00
_cell.angle_beta   90.00
_cell.angle_gamma   90.00
#
_symmetry.space_group_name_H-M   'P 1'
#
loop_
_entity.id
_entity.type
_entity.pdbx_description
1 polymer ?
#
loop_
_entity_poly.entity_id
_entity_poly.type
_entity_poly.pdbx_seq_one_letter_code
_entity_poly.pdbx_strand_id
1 'polypeptide(L)'
;MVYFDYPCPDCRSRNNLHEPGCRFADNDRAGIEQAYVEVLAPLSCEPMSESSLHDAVERWSPLHKNALDRLIEDHRVKENEAGLLVVVPPEERKERLRVPTYDPLSTIYEKGSVPGCHDNAVFALVAFYEMVGFTWPETKRLVIEWLHESGTWARGGFDESSPEELLESKRHVYEAGYGWKEKAKAAKAVISRNL
;
A
#
# COMPACT_ATOMS: atom_id res chain seq x y z
N MET A 1 -17.70 1.09 -14.22
CA MET A 1 -16.38 1.72 -14.41
C MET A 1 -15.50 1.14 -13.33
N VAL A 2 -14.42 0.45 -13.66
CA VAL A 2 -13.50 -0.12 -12.68
C VAL A 2 -12.55 1.00 -12.28
N TYR A 3 -12.67 1.49 -11.05
CA TYR A 3 -11.70 2.43 -10.49
C TYR A 3 -10.48 1.64 -10.03
N PHE A 4 -9.30 2.01 -10.47
CA PHE A 4 -8.04 1.39 -10.05
C PHE A 4 -7.60 1.79 -8.64
N ASP A 5 -8.36 2.65 -7.98
CA ASP A 5 -8.17 3.14 -6.61
C ASP A 5 -6.77 3.74 -6.33
N TYR A 6 -6.19 4.42 -7.34
CA TYR A 6 -4.92 5.11 -7.16
C TYR A 6 -5.07 6.31 -6.22
N PRO A 7 -4.22 6.44 -5.20
CA PRO A 7 -4.26 7.58 -4.29
C PRO A 7 -3.71 8.83 -4.96
N CYS A 8 -4.08 10.00 -4.45
CA CYS A 8 -3.42 11.24 -4.82
C CYS A 8 -1.90 11.11 -4.68
N PRO A 9 -1.10 11.41 -5.70
CA PRO A 9 0.35 11.19 -5.65
C PRO A 9 1.07 12.09 -4.64
N ASP A 10 0.45 13.17 -4.18
CA ASP A 10 0.99 14.07 -3.17
C ASP A 10 0.52 13.69 -1.76
N CYS A 11 -0.76 13.89 -1.43
CA CYS A 11 -1.28 13.67 -0.07
C CYS A 11 -1.74 12.22 0.21
N ARG A 12 -1.77 11.36 -0.80
CA ARG A 12 -2.20 9.95 -0.74
C ARG A 12 -3.68 9.73 -0.38
N SER A 13 -4.51 10.76 -0.43
CA SER A 13 -5.97 10.63 -0.30
C SER A 13 -6.53 9.75 -1.41
N ARG A 14 -7.50 8.91 -1.08
CA ARG A 14 -8.23 8.04 -2.02
C ARG A 14 -9.63 8.54 -2.36
N ASN A 15 -9.95 9.74 -1.94
CA ASN A 15 -11.21 10.41 -2.21
C ASN A 15 -10.94 11.86 -2.64
N ASN A 16 -11.98 12.65 -2.88
CA ASN A 16 -11.83 14.06 -3.25
C ASN A 16 -11.47 14.98 -2.07
N LEU A 17 -11.26 14.44 -0.86
CA LEU A 17 -10.87 15.19 0.31
C LEU A 17 -9.36 15.17 0.46
N HIS A 18 -8.70 16.13 -0.18
CA HIS A 18 -7.26 16.29 -0.09
C HIS A 18 -6.82 16.84 1.28
N GLU A 19 -5.62 16.51 1.71
CA GLU A 19 -5.02 17.15 2.89
C GLU A 19 -4.75 18.65 2.62
N PRO A 20 -4.80 19.52 3.66
CA PRO A 20 -4.46 20.92 3.50
C PRO A 20 -3.06 21.12 2.91
N GLY A 21 -2.95 21.94 1.88
CA GLY A 21 -1.69 22.21 1.18
C GLY A 21 -1.31 21.19 0.09
N CYS A 22 -2.19 20.25 -0.22
CA CYS A 22 -1.97 19.34 -1.34
C CYS A 22 -1.84 20.10 -2.67
N ARG A 23 -0.78 19.83 -3.43
CA ARG A 23 -0.53 20.46 -4.74
C ARG A 23 -1.58 20.13 -5.80
N PHE A 24 -2.31 19.06 -5.63
CA PHE A 24 -3.31 18.56 -6.55
C PHE A 24 -4.74 18.64 -5.98
N ALA A 25 -4.97 19.55 -5.03
CA ALA A 25 -6.27 19.72 -4.38
C ALA A 25 -7.39 20.09 -5.37
N ASP A 26 -7.06 20.75 -6.48
CA ASP A 26 -8.00 21.13 -7.53
C ASP A 26 -8.31 19.98 -8.52
N ASN A 27 -7.61 18.87 -8.43
CA ASN A 27 -7.85 17.69 -9.26
C ASN A 27 -8.86 16.77 -8.56
N ASP A 28 -9.92 16.41 -9.25
CA ASP A 28 -10.83 15.38 -8.78
C ASP A 28 -10.18 13.98 -8.91
N ARG A 29 -10.81 12.99 -8.27
CA ARG A 29 -10.35 11.61 -8.30
C ARG A 29 -10.21 11.06 -9.73
N ALA A 30 -11.13 11.40 -10.60
CA ALA A 30 -11.10 10.92 -11.99
C ALA A 30 -9.86 11.44 -12.74
N GLY A 31 -9.52 12.72 -12.56
CA GLY A 31 -8.32 13.32 -13.16
C GLY A 31 -7.03 12.71 -12.59
N ILE A 32 -7.00 12.40 -11.28
CA ILE A 32 -5.86 11.72 -10.67
C ILE A 32 -5.70 10.31 -11.23
N GLU A 33 -6.77 9.51 -11.26
CA GLU A 33 -6.74 8.15 -11.82
C GLU A 33 -6.35 8.14 -13.29
N GLN A 34 -6.84 9.11 -14.07
CA GLN A 34 -6.51 9.27 -15.47
C GLN A 34 -4.99 9.47 -15.67
N ALA A 35 -4.35 10.32 -14.86
CA ALA A 35 -2.92 10.53 -14.94
C ALA A 35 -2.10 9.23 -14.70
N TYR A 36 -2.50 8.40 -13.73
CA TYR A 36 -1.87 7.09 -13.52
C TYR A 36 -2.06 6.15 -14.73
N VAL A 37 -3.26 6.13 -15.31
CA VAL A 37 -3.55 5.31 -16.49
C VAL A 37 -2.70 5.77 -17.68
N GLU A 38 -2.61 7.08 -17.93
CA GLU A 38 -1.80 7.66 -19.01
C GLU A 38 -0.31 7.36 -18.87
N VAL A 39 0.20 7.28 -17.64
CA VAL A 39 1.59 6.85 -17.37
C VAL A 39 1.77 5.34 -17.56
N LEU A 40 0.83 4.52 -17.09
CA LEU A 40 0.98 3.06 -17.12
C LEU A 40 0.68 2.46 -18.49
N ALA A 41 -0.21 3.06 -19.29
CA ALA A 41 -0.62 2.49 -20.57
C ALA A 41 0.55 2.30 -21.54
N PRO A 42 1.41 3.30 -21.83
CA PRO A 42 2.59 3.12 -22.66
C PRO A 42 3.57 2.11 -22.08
N LEU A 43 3.86 2.17 -20.77
CA LEU A 43 4.77 1.26 -20.09
C LEU A 43 4.31 -0.20 -20.09
N SER A 44 3.00 -0.42 -20.20
CA SER A 44 2.43 -1.78 -20.32
C SER A 44 2.64 -2.39 -21.70
N CYS A 45 2.94 -1.56 -22.72
CA CYS A 45 3.22 -2.02 -24.08
C CYS A 45 4.69 -2.36 -24.26
N GLU A 46 5.61 -1.49 -23.80
CA GLU A 46 7.05 -1.69 -23.94
C GLU A 46 7.85 -0.91 -22.90
N PRO A 47 9.07 -1.36 -22.56
CA PRO A 47 10.02 -0.59 -21.77
C PRO A 47 10.41 0.71 -22.47
N MET A 48 10.46 1.84 -21.74
CA MET A 48 10.85 3.13 -22.32
C MET A 48 11.58 4.03 -21.35
N SER A 49 12.34 5.00 -21.88
CA SER A 49 12.95 6.04 -21.07
C SER A 49 11.89 7.00 -20.51
N GLU A 50 12.22 7.73 -19.42
CA GLU A 50 11.31 8.77 -18.90
C GLU A 50 11.01 9.85 -19.96
N SER A 51 12.00 10.20 -20.80
CA SER A 51 11.78 11.14 -21.90
C SER A 51 10.81 10.62 -22.95
N SER A 52 10.92 9.33 -23.33
CA SER A 52 10.00 8.71 -24.28
C SER A 52 8.59 8.60 -23.71
N LEU A 53 8.47 8.31 -22.41
CA LEU A 53 7.19 8.29 -21.70
C LEU A 53 6.54 9.68 -21.68
N HIS A 54 7.33 10.73 -21.42
CA HIS A 54 6.86 12.10 -21.48
C HIS A 54 6.29 12.45 -22.88
N ASP A 55 6.96 12.02 -23.94
CA ASP A 55 6.52 12.27 -25.32
C ASP A 55 5.29 11.43 -25.72
N ALA A 56 5.12 10.26 -25.11
CA ALA A 56 3.98 9.36 -25.36
C ALA A 56 2.68 9.84 -24.69
N VAL A 57 2.75 10.68 -23.68
CA VAL A 57 1.59 11.26 -22.99
C VAL A 57 1.28 12.64 -23.57
N GLU A 58 0.14 12.77 -24.26
CA GLU A 58 -0.23 13.96 -25.06
C GLU A 58 -0.14 15.29 -24.27
N ARG A 59 -0.42 15.27 -22.98
CA ARG A 59 -0.44 16.46 -22.10
C ARG A 59 0.30 16.20 -20.81
N TRP A 60 1.57 15.86 -20.91
CA TRP A 60 2.37 15.65 -19.70
C TRP A 60 2.34 16.86 -18.77
N SER A 61 2.12 16.62 -17.49
CA SER A 61 1.95 17.63 -16.46
C SER A 61 2.66 17.23 -15.16
N PRO A 62 2.81 18.14 -14.19
CA PRO A 62 3.33 17.79 -12.87
C PRO A 62 2.56 16.65 -12.18
N LEU A 63 1.27 16.47 -12.48
CA LEU A 63 0.48 15.36 -11.94
C LEU A 63 0.98 14.02 -12.47
N HIS A 64 1.30 13.89 -13.77
CA HIS A 64 1.86 12.69 -14.39
C HIS A 64 3.23 12.35 -13.81
N LYS A 65 4.11 13.36 -13.66
CA LYS A 65 5.43 13.14 -13.03
C LYS A 65 5.28 12.60 -11.60
N ASN A 66 4.40 13.20 -10.80
CA ASN A 66 4.19 12.73 -9.43
C ASN A 66 3.47 11.36 -9.39
N ALA A 67 2.61 11.05 -10.37
CA ALA A 67 2.02 9.72 -10.51
C ALA A 67 3.10 8.67 -10.84
N LEU A 68 4.04 8.97 -11.75
CA LEU A 68 5.18 8.10 -12.04
C LEU A 68 6.05 7.88 -10.81
N ASP A 69 6.45 8.95 -10.10
CA ASP A 69 7.26 8.86 -8.89
C ASP A 69 6.57 7.97 -7.84
N ARG A 70 5.25 8.13 -7.70
CA ARG A 70 4.44 7.28 -6.81
C ARG A 70 4.43 5.81 -7.24
N LEU A 71 4.31 5.53 -8.54
CA LEU A 71 4.36 4.16 -9.06
C LEU A 71 5.72 3.50 -8.82
N ILE A 72 6.79 4.27 -8.87
CA ILE A 72 8.15 3.79 -8.55
C ILE A 72 8.26 3.53 -7.04
N GLU A 73 7.84 4.46 -6.20
CA GLU A 73 7.83 4.29 -4.74
C GLU A 73 6.99 3.08 -4.30
N ASP A 74 5.84 2.84 -4.94
CA ASP A 74 4.94 1.73 -4.64
C ASP A 74 5.36 0.42 -5.34
N HIS A 75 6.56 0.38 -5.94
CA HIS A 75 7.12 -0.78 -6.65
C HIS A 75 6.20 -1.33 -7.76
N ARG A 76 5.47 -0.45 -8.44
CA ARG A 76 4.66 -0.80 -9.62
C ARG A 76 5.40 -0.54 -10.92
N VAL A 77 6.36 0.37 -10.89
CA VAL A 77 7.29 0.67 -11.98
C VAL A 77 8.70 0.63 -11.41
N LYS A 78 9.66 0.18 -12.18
CA LYS A 78 11.09 0.21 -11.86
C LYS A 78 11.91 0.55 -13.09
N GLU A 79 13.14 1.00 -12.90
CA GLU A 79 14.15 0.98 -13.94
C GLU A 79 14.76 -0.42 -14.09
N ASN A 80 14.95 -0.88 -15.32
CA ASN A 80 15.71 -2.07 -15.62
C ASN A 80 17.21 -1.76 -15.75
N GLU A 81 18.05 -2.76 -16.02
CA GLU A 81 19.49 -2.62 -16.18
C GLU A 81 19.91 -1.69 -17.35
N ALA A 82 19.02 -1.48 -18.31
CA ALA A 82 19.24 -0.55 -19.43
C ALA A 82 18.79 0.89 -19.12
N GLY A 83 18.33 1.19 -17.90
CA GLY A 83 17.81 2.50 -17.49
C GLY A 83 16.43 2.82 -18.07
N LEU A 84 15.68 1.79 -18.49
CA LEU A 84 14.33 1.95 -19.00
C LEU A 84 13.30 1.63 -17.90
N LEU A 85 12.23 2.41 -17.88
CA LEU A 85 11.07 2.18 -17.02
C LEU A 85 10.30 0.96 -17.52
N VAL A 86 9.96 0.06 -16.61
CA VAL A 86 9.17 -1.15 -16.85
C VAL A 86 8.12 -1.33 -15.76
N VAL A 87 6.96 -1.86 -16.14
CA VAL A 87 5.95 -2.28 -15.15
C VAL A 87 6.44 -3.51 -14.40
N VAL A 88 6.37 -3.49 -13.08
CA VAL A 88 6.75 -4.62 -12.23
C VAL A 88 5.66 -5.68 -12.25
N PRO A 89 5.97 -6.94 -12.59
CA PRO A 89 5.00 -8.02 -12.53
C PRO A 89 4.37 -8.17 -11.13
N PRO A 90 3.08 -8.51 -11.03
CA PRO A 90 2.39 -8.64 -9.74
C PRO A 90 3.11 -9.56 -8.75
N GLU A 91 3.63 -10.69 -9.20
CA GLU A 91 4.34 -11.66 -8.33
C GLU A 91 5.68 -11.11 -7.82
N GLU A 92 6.44 -10.40 -8.66
CA GLU A 92 7.66 -9.72 -8.22
C GLU A 92 7.34 -8.63 -7.19
N ARG A 93 6.26 -7.89 -7.39
CA ARG A 93 5.80 -6.88 -6.44
C ARG A 93 5.39 -7.50 -5.09
N LYS A 94 4.65 -8.61 -5.11
CA LYS A 94 4.28 -9.35 -3.91
C LYS A 94 5.52 -9.81 -3.15
N GLU A 95 6.52 -10.40 -3.83
CA GLU A 95 7.73 -10.86 -3.18
C GLU A 95 8.48 -9.71 -2.50
N ARG A 96 8.63 -8.57 -3.18
CA ARG A 96 9.28 -7.37 -2.62
C ARG A 96 8.57 -6.79 -1.41
N LEU A 97 7.23 -6.84 -1.39
CA LEU A 97 6.39 -6.23 -0.37
C LEU A 97 5.84 -7.25 0.64
N ARG A 98 6.34 -8.49 0.60
CA ARG A 98 6.01 -9.49 1.62
C ARG A 98 6.34 -9.01 3.03
N VAL A 99 7.48 -8.33 3.18
CA VAL A 99 7.86 -7.61 4.39
C VAL A 99 7.61 -6.11 4.15
N PRO A 100 6.73 -5.47 4.90
CA PRO A 100 6.46 -4.04 4.75
C PRO A 100 7.70 -3.20 5.04
N THR A 101 8.08 -2.33 4.10
CA THR A 101 9.25 -1.43 4.24
C THR A 101 8.87 0.00 4.59
N TYR A 102 7.58 0.34 4.48
CA TYR A 102 7.07 1.68 4.75
C TYR A 102 6.79 1.92 6.23
N ASP A 103 7.34 2.97 6.80
CA ASP A 103 6.89 3.44 8.11
C ASP A 103 5.45 4.01 8.03
N PRO A 104 4.57 3.71 8.97
CA PRO A 104 4.73 3.01 10.25
C PRO A 104 4.58 1.47 10.21
N LEU A 105 4.30 0.86 9.06
CA LEU A 105 4.11 -0.58 8.95
C LEU A 105 5.39 -1.38 9.25
N SER A 106 6.56 -0.92 8.79
CA SER A 106 7.84 -1.56 9.09
C SER A 106 8.07 -1.66 10.60
N THR A 107 7.78 -0.58 11.34
CA THR A 107 7.87 -0.58 12.81
C THR A 107 6.95 -1.64 13.44
N ILE A 108 5.69 -1.77 12.95
CA ILE A 108 4.74 -2.77 13.42
C ILE A 108 5.24 -4.18 13.10
N TYR A 109 5.72 -4.38 11.89
CA TYR A 109 6.17 -5.68 11.43
C TYR A 109 7.37 -6.18 12.23
N GLU A 110 8.37 -5.33 12.43
CA GLU A 110 9.61 -5.66 13.14
C GLU A 110 9.42 -5.86 14.64
N LYS A 111 8.65 -4.98 15.29
CA LYS A 111 8.48 -4.99 16.76
C LYS A 111 7.31 -5.85 17.23
N GLY A 112 6.41 -6.20 16.35
CA GLY A 112 5.11 -6.77 16.72
C GLY A 112 4.20 -5.72 17.34
N SER A 113 3.04 -6.16 17.83
CA SER A 113 2.11 -5.31 18.56
C SER A 113 2.00 -5.70 20.03
N VAL A 114 1.43 -4.81 20.83
CA VAL A 114 1.23 -4.97 22.28
C VAL A 114 -0.25 -4.80 22.64
N PRO A 115 -0.73 -5.26 23.80
CA PRO A 115 -2.09 -5.02 24.26
C PRO A 115 -2.47 -3.55 24.13
N GLY A 116 -3.68 -3.29 23.61
CA GLY A 116 -4.20 -1.95 23.33
C GLY A 116 -3.94 -1.45 21.89
N CYS A 117 -3.15 -2.19 21.07
CA CYS A 117 -2.99 -1.84 19.65
C CYS A 117 -3.06 -3.03 18.68
N HIS A 118 -3.33 -4.25 19.18
CA HIS A 118 -3.39 -5.45 18.33
C HIS A 118 -4.37 -5.29 17.18
N ASP A 119 -5.58 -4.82 17.44
CA ASP A 119 -6.61 -4.61 16.44
C ASP A 119 -6.14 -3.68 15.30
N ASN A 120 -5.55 -2.54 15.67
CA ASN A 120 -5.04 -1.58 14.70
C ASN A 120 -3.86 -2.13 13.89
N ALA A 121 -2.97 -2.91 14.52
CA ALA A 121 -1.82 -3.51 13.85
C ALA A 121 -2.24 -4.57 12.84
N VAL A 122 -3.13 -5.50 13.24
CA VAL A 122 -3.67 -6.54 12.37
C VAL A 122 -4.48 -5.93 11.24
N PHE A 123 -5.34 -4.95 11.54
CA PHE A 123 -6.09 -4.21 10.51
C PHE A 123 -5.15 -3.61 9.47
N ALA A 124 -4.09 -2.92 9.91
CA ALA A 124 -3.15 -2.26 9.02
C ALA A 124 -2.40 -3.24 8.11
N LEU A 125 -1.99 -4.39 8.63
CA LEU A 125 -1.33 -5.44 7.83
C LEU A 125 -2.27 -6.08 6.83
N VAL A 126 -3.51 -6.40 7.22
CA VAL A 126 -4.53 -6.95 6.30
C VAL A 126 -4.81 -5.99 5.16
N ALA A 127 -5.06 -4.71 5.47
CA ALA A 127 -5.32 -3.68 4.46
C ALA A 127 -4.10 -3.40 3.57
N PHE A 128 -2.88 -3.51 4.10
CA PHE A 128 -1.65 -3.39 3.32
C PHE A 128 -1.49 -4.54 2.33
N TYR A 129 -1.65 -5.79 2.76
CA TYR A 129 -1.50 -6.95 1.89
C TYR A 129 -2.59 -7.00 0.79
N GLU A 130 -3.82 -6.58 1.11
CA GLU A 130 -4.87 -6.40 0.11
C GLU A 130 -4.44 -5.37 -0.95
N MET A 131 -3.97 -4.19 -0.53
CA MET A 131 -3.50 -3.13 -1.42
C MET A 131 -2.33 -3.58 -2.31
N VAL A 132 -1.43 -4.43 -1.80
CA VAL A 132 -0.32 -5.01 -2.57
C VAL A 132 -0.84 -5.98 -3.63
N GLY A 133 -1.97 -6.63 -3.41
CA GLY A 133 -2.62 -7.59 -4.31
C GLY A 133 -2.44 -9.05 -3.87
N PHE A 134 -2.13 -9.30 -2.59
CA PHE A 134 -2.20 -10.66 -2.04
C PHE A 134 -3.66 -11.11 -1.97
N THR A 135 -3.91 -12.38 -2.26
CA THR A 135 -5.23 -13.00 -2.05
C THR A 135 -5.55 -13.14 -0.57
N TRP A 136 -6.83 -13.30 -0.22
CA TRP A 136 -7.22 -13.52 1.17
C TRP A 136 -6.50 -14.71 1.85
N PRO A 137 -6.37 -15.91 1.22
CA PRO A 137 -5.59 -17.00 1.81
C PRO A 137 -4.11 -16.65 2.04
N GLU A 138 -3.48 -15.92 1.10
CA GLU A 138 -2.09 -15.46 1.24
C GLU A 138 -1.98 -14.45 2.40
N THR A 139 -2.87 -13.45 2.44
CA THR A 139 -2.92 -12.43 3.51
C THR A 139 -3.09 -13.08 4.88
N LYS A 140 -4.05 -14.00 5.00
CA LYS A 140 -4.32 -14.74 6.24
C LYS A 140 -3.06 -15.47 6.72
N ARG A 141 -2.40 -16.22 5.83
CA ARG A 141 -1.17 -16.94 6.15
C ARG A 141 -0.05 -15.99 6.62
N LEU A 142 0.20 -14.92 5.87
CA LEU A 142 1.28 -13.97 6.20
C LEU A 142 1.05 -13.27 7.54
N VAL A 143 -0.18 -12.87 7.87
CA VAL A 143 -0.48 -12.22 9.14
C VAL A 143 -0.42 -13.21 10.31
N ILE A 144 -0.85 -14.46 10.13
CA ILE A 144 -0.71 -15.52 11.15
C ILE A 144 0.78 -15.81 11.41
N GLU A 145 1.59 -15.97 10.36
CA GLU A 145 3.05 -16.11 10.47
C GLU A 145 3.64 -14.95 11.29
N TRP A 146 3.29 -13.71 10.93
CA TRP A 146 3.75 -12.52 11.66
C TRP A 146 3.30 -12.50 13.13
N LEU A 147 2.07 -12.88 13.45
CA LEU A 147 1.56 -12.94 14.83
C LEU A 147 2.43 -13.85 15.72
N HIS A 148 2.90 -14.97 15.16
CA HIS A 148 3.76 -15.90 15.87
C HIS A 148 5.23 -15.44 15.91
N GLU A 149 5.80 -15.10 14.76
CA GLU A 149 7.23 -14.76 14.62
C GLU A 149 7.62 -13.47 15.36
N SER A 150 6.75 -12.46 15.36
CA SER A 150 6.96 -11.22 16.12
C SER A 150 6.70 -11.36 17.62
N GLY A 151 6.22 -12.52 18.06
CA GLY A 151 5.80 -12.76 19.44
C GLY A 151 4.50 -12.02 19.84
N THR A 152 3.82 -11.39 18.89
CA THR A 152 2.60 -10.63 19.13
C THR A 152 1.53 -11.49 19.78
N TRP A 153 1.27 -12.70 19.24
CA TRP A 153 0.28 -13.61 19.80
C TRP A 153 0.62 -14.04 21.23
N ALA A 154 1.88 -14.33 21.50
CA ALA A 154 2.35 -14.77 22.82
C ALA A 154 2.23 -13.69 23.90
N ARG A 155 2.15 -12.39 23.52
CA ARG A 155 1.91 -11.29 24.47
C ARG A 155 0.50 -11.28 25.03
N GLY A 156 -0.45 -12.02 24.43
CA GLY A 156 -1.86 -12.10 24.86
C GLY A 156 -2.61 -10.78 24.69
N GLY A 157 -3.80 -10.69 25.25
CA GLY A 157 -4.66 -9.49 25.15
C GLY A 157 -5.55 -9.48 23.92
N PHE A 158 -5.79 -10.64 23.34
CA PHE A 158 -6.79 -10.89 22.30
C PHE A 158 -8.08 -11.44 22.94
N ASP A 159 -9.21 -11.09 22.36
CA ASP A 159 -10.50 -11.65 22.75
C ASP A 159 -10.76 -13.00 22.04
N GLU A 160 -10.11 -13.20 20.87
CA GLU A 160 -10.24 -14.41 20.08
C GLU A 160 -9.39 -15.55 20.63
N SER A 161 -9.86 -16.78 20.41
CA SER A 161 -9.20 -17.99 20.91
C SER A 161 -8.04 -18.49 20.05
N SER A 162 -7.95 -18.02 18.81
CA SER A 162 -6.89 -18.37 17.86
C SER A 162 -6.58 -17.26 16.86
N PRO A 163 -5.36 -17.24 16.26
CA PRO A 163 -5.02 -16.33 15.15
C PRO A 163 -5.98 -16.45 13.97
N GLU A 164 -6.46 -17.65 13.67
CA GLU A 164 -7.40 -17.93 12.59
C GLU A 164 -8.74 -17.22 12.82
N GLU A 165 -9.26 -17.27 14.04
CA GLU A 165 -10.51 -16.59 14.44
C GLU A 165 -10.34 -15.07 14.35
N LEU A 166 -9.22 -14.55 14.85
CA LEU A 166 -8.88 -13.13 14.71
C LEU A 166 -8.88 -12.69 13.24
N LEU A 167 -8.25 -13.46 12.35
CA LEU A 167 -8.21 -13.09 10.93
C LEU A 167 -9.58 -13.20 10.27
N GLU A 168 -10.41 -14.17 10.60
CA GLU A 168 -11.78 -14.22 10.08
C GLU A 168 -12.60 -12.99 10.51
N SER A 169 -12.40 -12.48 11.74
CA SER A 169 -13.03 -11.22 12.16
C SER A 169 -12.60 -10.01 11.35
N LYS A 170 -11.42 -10.06 10.71
CA LYS A 170 -10.84 -9.00 9.86
C LYS A 170 -11.12 -9.17 8.36
N ARG A 171 -11.85 -10.19 7.96
CA ARG A 171 -12.15 -10.43 6.55
C ARG A 171 -12.85 -9.23 5.87
N HIS A 172 -13.71 -8.53 6.59
CA HIS A 172 -14.36 -7.31 6.11
C HIS A 172 -13.38 -6.20 5.74
N VAL A 173 -12.20 -6.14 6.41
CA VAL A 173 -11.13 -5.17 6.09
C VAL A 173 -10.56 -5.44 4.72
N TYR A 174 -10.30 -6.72 4.42
CA TYR A 174 -9.82 -7.16 3.13
C TYR A 174 -10.85 -6.91 2.02
N GLU A 175 -12.11 -7.28 2.24
CA GLU A 175 -13.18 -7.17 1.23
C GLU A 175 -13.55 -5.71 0.90
N ALA A 176 -13.42 -4.80 1.86
CA ALA A 176 -13.76 -3.38 1.68
C ALA A 176 -12.61 -2.53 1.11
N GLY A 177 -11.37 -3.03 1.10
CA GLY A 177 -10.20 -2.30 0.59
C GLY A 177 -9.88 -1.02 1.39
N TYR A 178 -9.88 -1.09 2.72
CA TYR A 178 -9.59 0.06 3.57
C TYR A 178 -8.13 0.52 3.46
N GLY A 179 -7.91 1.82 3.69
CA GLY A 179 -6.56 2.37 3.85
C GLY A 179 -5.91 1.94 5.17
N TRP A 180 -4.64 1.56 5.15
CA TRP A 180 -3.91 1.05 6.31
C TRP A 180 -3.27 2.13 7.20
N LYS A 181 -3.00 3.34 6.66
CA LYS A 181 -2.12 4.34 7.29
C LYS A 181 -2.55 4.81 8.67
N GLU A 182 -3.82 5.19 8.84
CA GLU A 182 -4.29 5.74 10.12
C GLU A 182 -4.23 4.70 11.23
N LYS A 183 -4.61 3.47 10.93
CA LYS A 183 -4.51 2.35 11.85
C LYS A 183 -3.05 2.01 12.19
N ALA A 184 -2.17 2.06 11.20
CA ALA A 184 -0.74 1.84 11.40
C ALA A 184 -0.10 2.95 12.25
N LYS A 185 -0.41 4.22 12.03
CA LYS A 185 0.05 5.34 12.88
C LYS A 185 -0.41 5.16 14.33
N ALA A 186 -1.69 4.82 14.54
CA ALA A 186 -2.24 4.58 15.87
C ALA A 186 -1.53 3.41 16.58
N ALA A 187 -1.32 2.30 15.89
CA ALA A 187 -0.60 1.15 16.45
C ALA A 187 0.86 1.51 16.79
N LYS A 188 1.59 2.14 15.86
CA LYS A 188 2.98 2.58 16.09
C LYS A 188 3.09 3.49 17.32
N ALA A 189 2.16 4.43 17.50
CA ALA A 189 2.19 5.33 18.64
C ALA A 189 2.09 4.58 19.99
N VAL A 190 1.33 3.50 20.05
CA VAL A 190 1.26 2.64 21.26
C VAL A 190 2.52 1.79 21.40
N ILE A 191 2.98 1.16 20.33
CA ILE A 191 4.20 0.32 20.30
C ILE A 191 5.41 1.13 20.80
N SER A 192 5.62 2.35 20.27
CA SER A 192 6.77 3.19 20.62
C SER A 192 6.78 3.70 22.07
N ARG A 193 5.66 3.57 22.78
CA ARG A 193 5.57 3.92 24.22
C ARG A 193 5.83 2.72 25.13
N ASN A 194 5.70 1.50 24.61
CA ASN A 194 5.71 0.29 25.42
C ASN A 194 6.87 -0.68 25.07
N LEU A 195 7.55 -0.44 23.97
CA LEU A 195 8.75 -1.12 23.49
C LEU A 195 9.84 -0.12 23.08
#